data_838fe9bfef42cd00bb622e3bd33f7541
#
_entry.id   838fe9bfef42cd00bb622e3bd33f7541
#
_cell.length_a   1.000
_cell.length_b   1.000
_cell.length_c   1.000
_cell.angle_alpha   90.00
_cell.angle_beta   90.00
_cell.angle_gamma   90.00
#
_symmetry.space_group_name_H-M   'P 1'
#
loop_
_entity.id
_entity.type
_entity.pdbx_description
1 polymer ?
#
loop_
_entity_poly.entity_id
_entity_poly.type
_entity_poly.pdbx_seq_one_letter_code
_entity_poly.pdbx_strand_id
1 'polypeptide(L)'
;RQVIQEVNSARDLSRALDIIVDRVQSVMGTEVCSVYLLDDDRNKYVFMATRGLNPDVVGKVTLDLDEGLVGYVGERAEPVNLKDAQKHPRNRYVAEIGEEKYHSFLGVPIIHYRKVLGVLVVQQKKARRFDDSEEAFLITLSAQLAGVIAHARATGSLLLAESENIPSSSFEGM
;
A
#
# COMPACT_ATOMS: atom_id res chain seq x y z
N ARG A 1 27.09 -5.23 7.97
CA ARG A 1 26.83 -5.42 6.55
C ARG A 1 25.38 -5.84 6.28
N GLN A 2 24.90 -6.85 6.99
CA GLN A 2 23.52 -7.32 6.86
C GLN A 2 22.50 -6.25 7.29
N VAL A 3 22.79 -5.55 8.37
CA VAL A 3 21.94 -4.46 8.87
C VAL A 3 21.86 -3.32 7.84
N ILE A 4 22.98 -2.98 7.19
CA ILE A 4 23.01 -1.95 6.15
C ILE A 4 22.16 -2.37 4.95
N GLN A 5 22.24 -3.64 4.51
CA GLN A 5 21.44 -4.14 3.39
C GLN A 5 19.95 -4.18 3.72
N GLU A 6 19.59 -4.54 4.96
CA GLU A 6 18.20 -4.54 5.42
C GLU A 6 17.63 -3.12 5.39
N VAL A 7 18.35 -2.13 5.91
CA VAL A 7 17.93 -0.72 5.87
C VAL A 7 17.81 -0.24 4.44
N ASN A 8 18.73 -0.63 3.56
CA ASN A 8 18.68 -0.26 2.14
C ASN A 8 17.48 -0.89 1.44
N SER A 9 17.12 -2.15 1.75
CA SER A 9 15.95 -2.81 1.17
C SER A 9 14.66 -2.10 1.57
N ALA A 10 14.51 -1.71 2.84
CA ALA A 10 13.36 -0.95 3.32
C ALA A 10 13.30 0.43 2.66
N ARG A 11 14.43 1.10 2.54
CA ARG A 11 14.53 2.40 1.89
C ARG A 11 14.21 2.32 0.40
N ASP A 12 14.71 1.29 -0.28
CA ASP A 12 14.46 1.05 -1.70
C ASP A 12 12.98 0.76 -1.96
N LEU A 13 12.33 0.00 -1.08
CA LEU A 13 10.90 -0.24 -1.16
C LEU A 13 10.11 1.06 -1.01
N SER A 14 10.43 1.87 0.00
CA SER A 14 9.79 3.15 0.22
C SER A 14 9.88 4.07 -1.00
N ARG A 15 11.07 4.14 -1.61
CA ARG A 15 11.28 4.92 -2.86
C ARG A 15 10.47 4.37 -4.01
N ALA A 16 10.42 3.05 -4.17
CA ALA A 16 9.63 2.42 -5.24
C ALA A 16 8.15 2.74 -5.09
N LEU A 17 7.62 2.69 -3.87
CA LEU A 17 6.23 3.06 -3.59
C LEU A 17 5.96 4.52 -3.93
N ASP A 18 6.85 5.43 -3.54
CA ASP A 18 6.71 6.86 -3.85
C ASP A 18 6.72 7.12 -5.36
N ILE A 19 7.59 6.44 -6.09
CA ILE A 19 7.65 6.56 -7.55
C ILE A 19 6.34 6.05 -8.18
N ILE A 20 5.81 4.95 -7.69
CA ILE A 20 4.57 4.37 -8.23
C ILE A 20 3.39 5.31 -8.00
N VAL A 21 3.20 5.83 -6.77
CA VAL A 21 2.06 6.71 -6.50
C VAL A 21 2.13 8.00 -7.32
N ASP A 22 3.33 8.54 -7.50
CA ASP A 22 3.55 9.73 -8.33
C ASP A 22 3.21 9.46 -9.79
N ARG A 23 3.70 8.35 -10.33
CA ARG A 23 3.48 7.96 -11.73
C ARG A 23 2.01 7.68 -12.01
N VAL A 24 1.34 6.93 -11.13
CA VAL A 24 -0.09 6.60 -11.27
C VAL A 24 -0.94 7.86 -11.27
N GLN A 25 -0.70 8.74 -10.30
CA GLN A 25 -1.42 10.01 -10.23
C GLN A 25 -1.22 10.82 -11.52
N SER A 26 0.01 10.91 -11.98
CA SER A 26 0.37 11.67 -13.18
C SER A 26 -0.29 11.11 -14.44
N VAL A 27 -0.20 9.79 -14.64
CA VAL A 27 -0.73 9.13 -15.86
C VAL A 27 -2.26 9.11 -15.86
N MET A 28 -2.89 8.80 -14.73
CA MET A 28 -4.34 8.71 -14.64
C MET A 28 -5.01 10.09 -14.47
N GLY A 29 -4.25 11.10 -14.07
CA GLY A 29 -4.79 12.43 -13.79
C GLY A 29 -5.69 12.43 -12.55
N THR A 30 -5.50 11.50 -11.60
CA THR A 30 -6.27 11.45 -10.37
C THR A 30 -5.70 12.41 -9.33
N GLU A 31 -6.53 12.88 -8.41
CA GLU A 31 -6.08 13.77 -7.34
C GLU A 31 -5.32 13.01 -6.26
N VAL A 32 -5.65 11.73 -6.08
CA VAL A 32 -5.05 10.89 -5.03
C VAL A 32 -4.60 9.57 -5.63
N CYS A 33 -3.40 9.13 -5.22
CA CYS A 33 -2.96 7.75 -5.34
C CYS A 33 -2.27 7.35 -4.04
N SER A 34 -2.62 6.20 -3.48
CA SER A 34 -2.07 5.73 -2.21
C SER A 34 -1.82 4.22 -2.22
N VAL A 35 -0.85 3.79 -1.42
CA VAL A 35 -0.55 2.38 -1.21
C VAL A 35 -0.68 2.05 0.27
N TYR A 36 -1.43 0.98 0.55
CA TYR A 36 -1.55 0.39 1.88
C TYR A 36 -0.92 -0.99 1.82
N LEU A 37 0.03 -1.28 2.68
CA LEU A 37 0.67 -2.60 2.73
C LEU A 37 0.20 -3.39 3.95
N LEU A 38 -0.05 -4.67 3.74
CA LEU A 38 -0.41 -5.58 4.80
C LEU A 38 0.84 -5.92 5.64
N ASP A 39 0.76 -5.64 6.93
CA ASP A 39 1.75 -6.07 7.91
C ASP A 39 1.24 -7.38 8.53
N ASP A 40 1.81 -8.51 8.10
CA ASP A 40 1.37 -9.83 8.53
C ASP A 40 1.56 -10.05 10.04
N ASP A 41 2.61 -9.49 10.61
CA ASP A 41 2.91 -9.67 12.04
C ASP A 41 1.87 -9.01 12.93
N ARG A 42 1.36 -7.84 12.49
CA ARG A 42 0.36 -7.09 13.25
C ARG A 42 -1.06 -7.31 12.77
N ASN A 43 -1.26 -8.00 11.63
CA ASN A 43 -2.57 -8.17 10.98
C ASN A 43 -3.25 -6.82 10.73
N LYS A 44 -2.50 -5.87 10.16
CA LYS A 44 -3.00 -4.53 9.85
C LYS A 44 -2.49 -4.06 8.50
N TYR A 45 -3.30 -3.23 7.85
CA TYR A 45 -2.82 -2.45 6.71
C TYR A 45 -2.11 -1.21 7.23
N VAL A 46 -0.95 -0.90 6.68
CA VAL A 46 -0.18 0.30 7.01
C VAL A 46 -0.24 1.25 5.82
N PHE A 47 -0.55 2.51 6.07
CA PHE A 47 -0.55 3.57 5.07
C PHE A 47 0.90 3.90 4.71
N MET A 48 1.36 3.47 3.53
CA MET A 48 2.80 3.45 3.22
C MET A 48 3.26 4.48 2.21
N ALA A 49 2.39 4.94 1.33
CA ALA A 49 2.75 5.96 0.35
C ALA A 49 1.50 6.70 -0.12
N THR A 50 1.65 7.97 -0.46
CA THR A 50 0.54 8.76 -0.98
C THR A 50 1.01 9.92 -1.85
N ARG A 51 0.16 10.28 -2.81
CA ARG A 51 0.09 11.59 -3.43
C ARG A 51 -1.34 12.08 -3.25
N GLY A 52 -1.49 13.28 -2.72
CA GLY A 52 -2.81 13.91 -2.55
C GLY A 52 -3.42 13.79 -1.16
N LEU A 53 -3.03 12.82 -0.35
CA LEU A 53 -3.43 12.73 1.05
C LEU A 53 -2.31 13.23 1.97
N ASN A 54 -2.50 13.10 3.27
CA ASN A 54 -1.55 13.64 4.25
C ASN A 54 -0.25 12.82 4.30
N PRO A 55 0.88 13.34 3.81
CA PRO A 55 2.14 12.59 3.80
C PRO A 55 2.75 12.42 5.20
N ASP A 56 2.36 13.25 6.17
CA ASP A 56 2.95 13.25 7.51
C ASP A 56 2.58 12.00 8.31
N VAL A 57 1.51 11.31 7.93
CA VAL A 57 1.07 10.09 8.63
C VAL A 57 1.45 8.80 7.92
N VAL A 58 2.21 8.90 6.84
CA VAL A 58 2.76 7.72 6.15
C VAL A 58 3.66 6.93 7.10
N GLY A 59 3.43 5.62 7.15
CA GLY A 59 4.12 4.71 8.07
C GLY A 59 3.55 4.69 9.48
N LYS A 60 2.60 5.56 9.81
CA LYS A 60 2.07 5.73 11.16
C LYS A 60 0.63 5.25 11.30
N VAL A 61 -0.23 5.56 10.33
CA VAL A 61 -1.64 5.16 10.38
C VAL A 61 -1.78 3.71 9.93
N THR A 62 -2.53 2.94 10.71
CA THR A 62 -2.86 1.55 10.41
C THR A 62 -4.38 1.37 10.39
N LEU A 63 -4.82 0.37 9.61
CA LEU A 63 -6.21 -0.04 9.52
C LEU A 63 -6.32 -1.51 9.88
N ASP A 64 -7.39 -1.89 10.56
CA ASP A 64 -7.69 -3.30 10.76
C ASP A 64 -7.99 -3.98 9.42
N LEU A 65 -7.89 -5.31 9.36
CA LEU A 65 -8.07 -6.07 8.12
C LEU A 65 -9.45 -5.88 7.50
N ASP A 66 -10.46 -5.60 8.31
CA ASP A 66 -11.84 -5.40 7.88
C ASP A 66 -12.25 -3.91 7.87
N GLU A 67 -11.32 -3.02 8.09
CA GLU A 67 -11.61 -1.59 8.25
C GLU A 67 -11.67 -0.87 6.91
N GLY A 68 -12.80 -0.18 6.68
CA GLY A 68 -12.98 0.73 5.55
C GLY A 68 -12.98 0.03 4.20
N LEU A 69 -12.84 0.84 3.15
CA LEU A 69 -12.80 0.32 1.77
C LEU A 69 -11.52 -0.43 1.47
N VAL A 70 -10.41 -0.07 2.11
CA VAL A 70 -9.14 -0.80 1.96
C VAL A 70 -9.31 -2.24 2.46
N GLY A 71 -9.88 -2.43 3.64
CA GLY A 71 -10.18 -3.76 4.17
C GLY A 71 -11.14 -4.53 3.25
N TYR A 72 -12.13 -3.84 2.71
CA TYR A 72 -13.10 -4.43 1.79
C TYR A 72 -12.43 -4.96 0.51
N VAL A 73 -11.53 -4.18 -0.09
CA VAL A 73 -10.75 -4.64 -1.27
C VAL A 73 -9.93 -5.87 -0.92
N GLY A 74 -9.25 -5.84 0.21
CA GLY A 74 -8.40 -6.96 0.64
C GLY A 74 -9.17 -8.23 0.90
N GLU A 75 -10.33 -8.14 1.57
CA GLU A 75 -11.20 -9.29 1.85
C GLU A 75 -11.71 -9.93 0.57
N ARG A 76 -12.14 -9.13 -0.39
CA ARG A 76 -12.67 -9.61 -1.65
C ARG A 76 -11.57 -10.11 -2.59
N ALA A 77 -10.36 -9.59 -2.42
CA ALA A 77 -9.24 -9.84 -3.33
C ALA A 77 -9.60 -9.53 -4.80
N GLU A 78 -10.43 -8.51 -4.99
CA GLU A 78 -10.94 -8.07 -6.30
C GLU A 78 -10.96 -6.54 -6.35
N PRO A 79 -10.88 -5.94 -7.54
CA PRO A 79 -11.04 -4.49 -7.68
C PRO A 79 -12.41 -4.01 -7.16
N VAL A 80 -12.40 -2.84 -6.53
CA VAL A 80 -13.61 -2.16 -6.08
C VAL A 80 -13.61 -0.78 -6.74
N ASN A 81 -14.61 -0.54 -7.59
CA ASN A 81 -14.72 0.67 -8.39
C ASN A 81 -16.05 1.37 -8.08
N LEU A 82 -15.99 2.48 -7.36
CA LEU A 82 -17.16 3.16 -6.83
C LEU A 82 -17.24 4.58 -7.36
N LYS A 83 -18.41 4.94 -7.89
CA LYS A 83 -18.72 6.32 -8.29
C LYS A 83 -18.65 7.25 -7.08
N ASP A 84 -19.18 6.81 -5.94
CA ASP A 84 -19.22 7.59 -4.71
C ASP A 84 -18.96 6.71 -3.48
N ALA A 85 -17.74 6.77 -3.01
CA ALA A 85 -17.30 6.01 -1.84
C ALA A 85 -18.07 6.40 -0.59
N GLN A 86 -18.52 7.66 -0.48
CA GLN A 86 -19.20 8.16 0.70
C GLN A 86 -20.55 7.46 0.93
N LYS A 87 -21.12 6.87 -0.12
CA LYS A 87 -22.40 6.14 -0.04
C LYS A 87 -22.23 4.65 0.25
N HIS A 88 -20.99 4.14 0.26
CA HIS A 88 -20.77 2.72 0.48
C HIS A 88 -20.82 2.40 1.99
N PRO A 89 -21.50 1.33 2.40
CA PRO A 89 -21.65 0.99 3.83
C PRO A 89 -20.34 0.66 4.54
N ARG A 90 -19.34 0.21 3.79
CA ARG A 90 -18.01 -0.10 4.34
C ARG A 90 -17.07 1.11 4.37
N ASN A 91 -17.52 2.28 3.87
CA ASN A 91 -16.68 3.46 3.89
C ASN A 91 -16.44 3.94 5.32
N ARG A 92 -15.20 4.27 5.60
CA ARG A 92 -14.77 4.79 6.90
C ARG A 92 -13.64 5.78 6.69
N TYR A 93 -13.75 6.93 7.33
CA TYR A 93 -12.72 7.96 7.23
C TYR A 93 -11.77 7.90 8.41
N VAL A 94 -10.48 7.97 8.10
CA VAL A 94 -9.44 8.22 9.09
C VAL A 94 -9.08 9.71 8.93
N ALA A 95 -9.45 10.51 9.93
CA ALA A 95 -9.31 11.97 9.84
C ALA A 95 -7.88 12.41 9.54
N GLU A 96 -6.89 11.73 10.09
CA GLU A 96 -5.48 12.03 9.92
C GLU A 96 -5.01 11.87 8.48
N ILE A 97 -5.65 11.02 7.70
CA ILE A 97 -5.30 10.76 6.29
C ILE A 97 -5.85 11.86 5.38
N GLY A 98 -7.04 12.38 5.69
CA GLY A 98 -7.63 13.51 4.96
C GLY A 98 -8.36 13.12 3.68
N GLU A 99 -9.05 11.97 3.66
CA GLU A 99 -9.71 11.47 2.45
C GLU A 99 -11.21 11.81 2.33
N GLU A 100 -11.79 12.50 3.28
CA GLU A 100 -13.24 12.71 3.39
C GLU A 100 -13.85 13.54 2.26
N LYS A 101 -13.07 14.31 1.53
CA LYS A 101 -13.57 15.13 0.42
C LYS A 101 -13.61 14.41 -0.93
N TYR A 102 -13.15 13.16 -0.99
CA TYR A 102 -13.08 12.41 -2.24
C TYR A 102 -14.29 11.50 -2.39
N HIS A 103 -14.88 11.48 -3.59
CA HIS A 103 -16.08 10.70 -3.89
C HIS A 103 -15.76 9.44 -4.67
N SER A 104 -15.08 9.56 -5.82
CA SER A 104 -14.75 8.36 -6.59
C SER A 104 -13.60 7.60 -5.97
N PHE A 105 -13.70 6.28 -6.05
CA PHE A 105 -12.72 5.36 -5.44
C PHE A 105 -12.51 4.17 -6.37
N LEU A 106 -11.26 3.90 -6.67
CA LEU A 106 -10.87 2.64 -7.31
C LEU A 106 -9.74 2.05 -6.47
N GLY A 107 -10.03 0.92 -5.84
CA GLY A 107 -9.04 0.17 -5.08
C GLY A 107 -8.79 -1.18 -5.73
N VAL A 108 -7.55 -1.56 -5.92
CA VAL A 108 -7.18 -2.86 -6.46
C VAL A 108 -6.27 -3.59 -5.49
N PRO A 109 -6.45 -4.92 -5.30
CA PRO A 109 -5.58 -5.68 -4.43
C PRO A 109 -4.22 -5.89 -5.09
N ILE A 110 -3.18 -5.81 -4.30
CA ILE A 110 -1.81 -6.14 -4.72
C ILE A 110 -1.60 -7.59 -4.33
N ILE A 111 -1.57 -8.48 -5.34
CA ILE A 111 -1.58 -9.93 -5.12
C ILE A 111 -0.30 -10.55 -5.67
N HIS A 112 0.32 -11.42 -4.87
CA HIS A 112 1.50 -12.20 -5.25
C HIS A 112 1.28 -13.66 -4.81
N TYR A 113 1.27 -14.58 -5.77
CA TYR A 113 1.00 -16.00 -5.51
C TYR A 113 -0.25 -16.22 -4.65
N ARG A 114 -1.37 -15.62 -5.07
CA ARG A 114 -2.70 -15.70 -4.41
C ARG A 114 -2.78 -15.04 -3.04
N LYS A 115 -1.72 -14.41 -2.59
CA LYS A 115 -1.70 -13.70 -1.31
C LYS A 115 -1.84 -12.20 -1.54
N VAL A 116 -2.74 -11.57 -0.80
CA VAL A 116 -2.88 -10.11 -0.80
C VAL A 116 -1.74 -9.51 0.02
N LEU A 117 -0.94 -8.66 -0.61
CA LEU A 117 0.16 -7.95 0.03
C LEU A 117 -0.22 -6.53 0.43
N GLY A 118 -1.28 -6.01 -0.15
CA GLY A 118 -1.72 -4.65 0.09
C GLY A 118 -2.82 -4.23 -0.86
N VAL A 119 -3.09 -2.92 -0.90
CA VAL A 119 -4.12 -2.31 -1.73
C VAL A 119 -3.57 -1.02 -2.35
N LEU A 120 -3.80 -0.86 -3.65
CA LEU A 120 -3.45 0.34 -4.40
C LEU A 120 -4.74 1.09 -4.70
N VAL A 121 -4.80 2.38 -4.35
CA VAL A 121 -6.03 3.18 -4.39
C VAL A 121 -5.82 4.46 -5.18
N VAL A 122 -6.78 4.80 -6.04
CA VAL A 122 -6.90 6.14 -6.64
C VAL A 122 -8.24 6.75 -6.26
N GLN A 123 -8.26 8.06 -6.07
CA GLN A 123 -9.46 8.79 -5.64
C GLN A 123 -9.54 10.15 -6.33
N GLN A 124 -10.78 10.65 -6.49
CA GLN A 124 -11.05 11.98 -7.01
C GLN A 124 -12.21 12.62 -6.26
N LYS A 125 -12.22 13.94 -6.20
CA LYS A 125 -13.35 14.71 -5.63
C LYS A 125 -14.62 14.50 -6.44
N LYS A 126 -14.51 14.51 -7.77
CA LYS A 126 -15.65 14.33 -8.66
C LYS A 126 -16.20 12.91 -8.52
N ALA A 127 -17.52 12.80 -8.37
CA ALA A 127 -18.19 11.50 -8.33
C ALA A 127 -18.31 10.95 -9.76
N ARG A 128 -17.49 9.97 -10.09
CA ARG A 128 -17.55 9.24 -11.36
C ARG A 128 -17.01 7.84 -11.18
N ARG A 129 -17.53 6.90 -11.97
CA ARG A 129 -16.95 5.56 -12.02
C ARG A 129 -15.74 5.58 -12.96
N PHE A 130 -14.64 4.96 -12.55
CA PHE A 130 -13.47 4.77 -13.41
C PHE A 130 -13.84 3.81 -14.55
N ASP A 131 -13.32 4.06 -15.74
CA ASP A 131 -13.60 3.21 -16.90
C ASP A 131 -12.74 1.92 -16.88
N ASP A 132 -13.05 1.02 -17.82
CA ASP A 132 -12.38 -0.28 -17.89
C ASP A 132 -10.90 -0.16 -18.17
N SER A 133 -10.47 0.84 -18.95
CA SER A 133 -9.05 1.09 -19.24
C SER A 133 -8.31 1.56 -18.01
N GLU A 134 -8.90 2.44 -17.23
CA GLU A 134 -8.33 2.93 -15.98
C GLU A 134 -8.18 1.80 -14.96
N GLU A 135 -9.21 0.98 -14.85
CA GLU A 135 -9.18 -0.19 -13.96
C GLU A 135 -8.10 -1.19 -14.37
N ALA A 136 -8.04 -1.53 -15.66
CA ALA A 136 -7.04 -2.45 -16.21
C ALA A 136 -5.61 -1.93 -16.00
N PHE A 137 -5.40 -0.63 -16.19
CA PHE A 137 -4.11 0.00 -15.96
C PHE A 137 -3.67 -0.15 -14.49
N LEU A 138 -4.57 0.13 -13.57
CA LEU A 138 -4.24 0.05 -12.14
C LEU A 138 -3.98 -1.40 -11.71
N ILE A 139 -4.75 -2.36 -12.24
CA ILE A 139 -4.52 -3.80 -12.01
C ILE A 139 -3.14 -4.22 -12.50
N THR A 140 -2.76 -3.79 -13.70
CA THR A 140 -1.43 -4.11 -14.26
C THR A 140 -0.31 -3.58 -13.39
N LEU A 141 -0.42 -2.33 -12.93
CA LEU A 141 0.57 -1.74 -12.03
C LEU A 141 0.62 -2.45 -10.68
N SER A 142 -0.54 -2.84 -10.14
CA SER A 142 -0.57 -3.57 -8.88
C SER A 142 0.15 -4.92 -8.98
N ALA A 143 0.04 -5.60 -10.11
CA ALA A 143 0.76 -6.86 -10.35
C ALA A 143 2.28 -6.66 -10.40
N GLN A 144 2.75 -5.60 -11.05
CA GLN A 144 4.17 -5.24 -11.08
C GLN A 144 4.67 -4.89 -9.67
N LEU A 145 3.89 -4.10 -8.96
CA LEU A 145 4.22 -3.68 -7.59
C LEU A 145 4.29 -4.88 -6.65
N ALA A 146 3.42 -5.87 -6.82
CA ALA A 146 3.43 -7.10 -6.03
C ALA A 146 4.80 -7.78 -6.08
N GLY A 147 5.39 -7.89 -7.26
CA GLY A 147 6.73 -8.47 -7.44
C GLY A 147 7.80 -7.68 -6.71
N VAL A 148 7.75 -6.36 -6.79
CA VAL A 148 8.70 -5.46 -6.12
C VAL A 148 8.61 -5.63 -4.59
N ILE A 149 7.40 -5.63 -4.06
CA ILE A 149 7.15 -5.78 -2.61
C ILE A 149 7.64 -7.15 -2.13
N ALA A 150 7.26 -8.21 -2.83
CA ALA A 150 7.64 -9.58 -2.47
C ALA A 150 9.16 -9.74 -2.47
N HIS A 151 9.85 -9.20 -3.49
CA HIS A 151 11.31 -9.25 -3.57
C HIS A 151 11.96 -8.51 -2.39
N ALA A 152 11.51 -7.30 -2.09
CA ALA A 152 12.03 -6.51 -0.98
C ALA A 152 11.86 -7.22 0.37
N ARG A 153 10.69 -7.83 0.58
CA ARG A 153 10.39 -8.58 1.80
C ARG A 153 11.23 -9.84 1.93
N ALA A 154 11.39 -10.58 0.84
CA ALA A 154 12.21 -11.79 0.83
C ALA A 154 13.66 -11.46 1.16
N THR A 155 14.21 -10.39 0.58
CA THR A 155 15.58 -9.93 0.84
C THR A 155 15.73 -9.46 2.28
N GLY A 156 14.81 -8.65 2.78
CA GLY A 156 14.83 -8.16 4.16
C GLY A 156 14.66 -9.29 5.18
N SER A 157 13.70 -10.21 4.93
CA SER A 157 13.47 -11.36 5.82
C SER A 157 14.66 -12.29 5.87
N LEU A 158 15.31 -12.53 4.74
CA LEU A 158 16.52 -13.36 4.69
C LEU A 158 17.66 -12.73 5.49
N LEU A 159 17.86 -11.44 5.37
CA LEU A 159 18.88 -10.70 6.12
C LEU A 159 18.60 -10.72 7.63
N LEU A 160 17.34 -10.59 8.02
CA LEU A 160 16.92 -10.70 9.42
C LEU A 160 17.22 -12.08 10.00
N ALA A 161 16.90 -13.15 9.26
CA ALA A 161 17.16 -14.52 9.69
C ALA A 161 18.67 -14.76 9.90
N GLU A 162 19.50 -14.25 9.01
CA GLU A 162 20.96 -14.33 9.16
C GLU A 162 21.44 -13.55 10.38
N SER A 163 20.86 -12.37 10.64
CA SER A 163 21.21 -11.55 11.79
C SER A 163 20.86 -12.24 13.12
N GLU A 164 19.74 -12.94 13.18
CA GLU A 164 19.32 -13.68 14.37
C GLU A 164 20.24 -14.84 14.70
N ASN A 165 20.94 -15.38 13.72
CA ASN A 165 21.91 -16.47 13.92
C ASN A 165 23.31 -15.99 14.37
N ILE A 166 23.51 -14.67 14.43
CA ILE A 166 24.81 -14.12 14.92
C ILE A 166 24.81 -14.17 16.45
N PRO A 167 25.89 -14.68 17.07
CA PRO A 167 25.95 -14.72 18.51
C PRO A 167 25.78 -13.36 19.16
N SER A 168 25.04 -13.31 20.27
CA SER A 168 24.70 -12.05 20.97
C SER A 168 25.96 -11.28 21.41
N SER A 169 27.05 -11.98 21.69
CA SER A 169 28.35 -11.37 22.02
C SER A 169 28.90 -10.48 20.91
N SER A 170 28.46 -10.69 19.67
CA SER A 170 28.84 -9.83 18.52
C SER A 170 28.24 -8.44 18.58
N PHE A 171 27.19 -8.25 19.37
CA PHE A 171 26.46 -6.98 19.49
C PHE A 171 26.76 -6.25 20.80
N GLU A 172 27.30 -6.91 21.80
CA GLU A 172 27.53 -6.33 23.12
C GLU A 172 28.64 -5.28 23.16
N GLY A 173 29.46 -5.21 22.12
CA GLY A 173 30.52 -4.21 21.97
C GLY A 173 30.06 -2.94 21.25
N MET A 174 28.81 -2.84 20.89
CA MET A 174 28.24 -1.69 20.22
C MET A 174 27.33 -0.89 21.13
#